data_b4fa690566b269602f2da8ed60fa525e
#
_entry.id   b4fa690566b269602f2da8ed60fa525e
#
_cell.length_a   1.000
_cell.length_b   1.000
_cell.length_c   1.000
_cell.angle_alpha   90.00
_cell.angle_beta   90.00
_cell.angle_gamma   90.00
#
_symmetry.space_group_name_H-M   'P 1'
#
loop_
_entity.id
_entity.type
_entity.pdbx_description
1 polymer ?
#
loop_
_entity_poly.entity_id
_entity_poly.type
_entity_poly.pdbx_seq_one_letter_code
_entity_poly.pdbx_strand_id
1 'polypeptide(L)'
;SYSSIQFNFSYVLNNLKEGINQESFGEITVSGDLYKLDFLDAIQLYDGNLIYTIIAENEEVTITNPDDELNQYAISPSYLLSFYKEGYDYQWDIKQFIREKNIQFIKLIPVDENTDIQYLLVGVDIDNKHLFRIIEIGNNGTQTTLTIEKMETNVSLPVNYFKFEKKDYPNFYIIE
;
A
#
# COMPACT_ATOMS: atom_id res chain seq x y z
N SER A 1 -9.04 -13.77 -11.78
CA SER A 1 -8.96 -13.12 -10.45
C SER A 1 -8.37 -14.12 -9.45
N TYR A 2 -7.60 -13.65 -8.50
CA TYR A 2 -7.02 -14.45 -7.42
C TYR A 2 -7.97 -14.44 -6.22
N SER A 3 -8.02 -15.54 -5.44
CA SER A 3 -8.81 -15.61 -4.19
C SER A 3 -8.14 -14.83 -3.06
N SER A 4 -6.80 -14.79 -3.06
CA SER A 4 -5.98 -14.02 -2.14
C SER A 4 -4.65 -13.64 -2.80
N ILE A 5 -4.07 -12.54 -2.36
CA ILE A 5 -2.74 -12.06 -2.78
C ILE A 5 -1.99 -11.68 -1.52
N GLN A 6 -0.75 -12.16 -1.40
CA GLN A 6 0.19 -11.74 -0.38
C GLN A 6 1.45 -11.20 -1.06
N PHE A 7 1.94 -10.06 -0.63
CA PHE A 7 3.22 -9.55 -1.14
C PHE A 7 4.01 -8.79 -0.09
N ASN A 8 5.33 -8.94 -0.16
CA ASN A 8 6.27 -8.13 0.56
C ASN A 8 6.69 -6.97 -0.32
N PHE A 9 6.92 -5.81 0.27
CA PHE A 9 7.33 -4.62 -0.45
C PHE A 9 8.42 -3.85 0.29
N SER A 10 9.25 -3.14 -0.47
CA SER A 10 10.09 -2.07 0.05
C SER A 10 9.42 -0.71 -0.24
N TYR A 11 9.56 0.20 0.70
CA TYR A 11 9.05 1.56 0.64
C TYR A 11 10.20 2.53 0.90
N VAL A 12 10.51 3.36 -0.08
CA VAL A 12 11.58 4.35 0.00
C VAL A 12 10.99 5.74 -0.09
N LEU A 13 11.25 6.56 0.93
CA LEU A 13 10.94 7.98 0.96
C LEU A 13 12.24 8.77 0.75
N ASN A 14 12.28 9.57 -0.30
CA ASN A 14 13.44 10.38 -0.65
C ASN A 14 13.02 11.84 -0.86
N ASN A 15 13.73 12.77 -0.22
CA ASN A 15 13.65 14.19 -0.50
C ASN A 15 15.06 14.80 -0.38
N LEU A 16 15.72 15.01 -1.50
CA LEU A 16 17.08 15.51 -1.54
C LEU A 16 17.21 16.93 -0.98
N LYS A 17 16.17 17.76 -1.07
CA LYS A 17 16.17 19.13 -0.54
C LYS A 17 16.15 19.15 0.97
N GLU A 18 15.42 18.21 1.57
CA GLU A 18 15.27 18.06 3.02
C GLU A 18 16.30 17.09 3.61
N GLY A 19 17.13 16.45 2.79
CA GLY A 19 18.10 15.45 3.23
C GLY A 19 17.46 14.16 3.74
N ILE A 20 16.25 13.85 3.32
CA ILE A 20 15.50 12.65 3.74
C ILE A 20 15.82 11.52 2.76
N ASN A 21 16.23 10.38 3.30
CA ASN A 21 16.31 9.10 2.59
C ASN A 21 16.05 7.99 3.59
N GLN A 22 14.84 7.44 3.55
CA GLN A 22 14.37 6.41 4.48
C GLN A 22 13.86 5.22 3.69
N GLU A 23 14.22 4.03 4.12
CA GLU A 23 13.73 2.77 3.56
C GLU A 23 13.05 1.96 4.66
N SER A 24 11.89 1.42 4.36
CA SER A 24 11.09 0.57 5.22
C SER A 24 10.58 -0.63 4.43
N PHE A 25 10.23 -1.70 5.12
CA PHE A 25 9.71 -2.91 4.52
C PHE A 25 8.36 -3.24 5.13
N GLY A 26 7.49 -3.85 4.34
CA GLY A 26 6.18 -4.25 4.82
C GLY A 26 5.68 -5.50 4.11
N GLU A 27 4.61 -6.03 4.66
CA GLU A 27 3.87 -7.16 4.09
C GLU A 27 2.39 -6.83 4.05
N ILE A 28 1.74 -7.24 2.98
CA ILE A 28 0.30 -7.10 2.84
C ILE A 28 -0.32 -8.39 2.35
N THR A 29 -1.46 -8.75 2.93
CA THR A 29 -2.32 -9.83 2.46
C THR A 29 -3.70 -9.26 2.16
N VAL A 30 -4.25 -9.58 0.98
CA VAL A 30 -5.57 -9.14 0.51
C VAL A 30 -6.40 -10.34 0.10
N SER A 31 -7.70 -10.34 0.41
CA SER A 31 -8.69 -11.30 -0.07
C SER A 31 -10.05 -10.62 -0.28
N GLY A 32 -10.42 -10.39 -1.53
CA GLY A 32 -11.53 -9.48 -1.86
C GLY A 32 -11.23 -8.08 -1.35
N ASP A 33 -12.14 -7.53 -0.52
CA ASP A 33 -11.98 -6.22 0.09
C ASP A 33 -11.22 -6.28 1.44
N LEU A 34 -11.03 -7.48 2.01
CA LEU A 34 -10.35 -7.68 3.28
C LEU A 34 -8.84 -7.52 3.12
N TYR A 35 -8.17 -6.92 4.13
CA TYR A 35 -6.72 -6.85 4.13
C TYR A 35 -6.10 -6.93 5.52
N LYS A 36 -4.84 -7.35 5.54
CA LYS A 36 -3.89 -7.20 6.64
C LYS A 36 -2.62 -6.58 6.10
N LEU A 37 -2.23 -5.44 6.64
CA LEU A 37 -0.99 -4.72 6.35
C LEU A 37 -0.12 -4.74 7.61
N ASP A 38 1.13 -5.14 7.47
CA ASP A 38 2.18 -5.01 8.48
C ASP A 38 3.23 -4.03 7.94
N PHE A 39 3.28 -2.82 8.52
CA PHE A 39 4.14 -1.76 8.05
C PHE A 39 4.39 -0.70 9.13
N LEU A 40 5.65 -0.23 9.26
CA LEU A 40 6.06 0.81 10.22
C LEU A 40 5.64 0.50 11.67
N ASP A 41 5.92 -0.73 12.13
CA ASP A 41 5.63 -1.22 13.47
C ASP A 41 4.14 -1.22 13.85
N ALA A 42 3.26 -1.07 12.86
CA ALA A 42 1.82 -1.16 13.00
C ALA A 42 1.24 -2.30 12.17
N ILE A 43 0.27 -3.00 12.72
CA ILE A 43 -0.56 -3.95 11.98
C ILE A 43 -1.93 -3.32 11.75
N GLN A 44 -2.34 -3.22 10.50
CA GLN A 44 -3.67 -2.76 10.15
C GLN A 44 -4.49 -3.90 9.56
N LEU A 45 -5.69 -4.11 10.11
CA LEU A 45 -6.66 -5.11 9.67
C LEU A 45 -7.92 -4.42 9.18
N TYR A 46 -8.44 -4.83 8.03
CA TYR A 46 -9.78 -4.49 7.58
C TYR A 46 -10.62 -5.75 7.45
N ASP A 47 -11.68 -5.84 8.24
CA ASP A 47 -12.55 -7.03 8.32
C ASP A 47 -13.79 -6.96 7.40
N GLY A 48 -13.87 -5.91 6.56
CA GLY A 48 -14.99 -5.63 5.68
C GLY A 48 -15.97 -4.59 6.26
N ASN A 49 -15.76 -4.18 7.52
CA ASN A 49 -16.61 -3.20 8.19
C ASN A 49 -15.78 -2.11 8.90
N LEU A 50 -14.80 -2.51 9.70
CA LEU A 50 -13.95 -1.61 10.49
C LEU A 50 -12.48 -1.83 10.18
N ILE A 51 -11.69 -0.79 10.42
CA ILE A 51 -10.24 -0.82 10.37
C ILE A 51 -9.71 -0.84 11.80
N TYR A 52 -8.84 -1.81 12.09
CA TYR A 52 -8.15 -1.98 13.37
C TYR A 52 -6.66 -1.71 13.16
N THR A 53 -6.15 -0.65 13.78
CA THR A 53 -4.73 -0.32 13.76
C THR A 53 -4.11 -0.70 15.10
N ILE A 54 -3.20 -1.66 15.11
CA ILE A 54 -2.58 -2.24 16.29
C ILE A 54 -1.12 -1.77 16.32
N ILE A 55 -0.73 -1.08 17.39
CA ILE A 55 0.63 -0.62 17.65
C ILE A 55 1.13 -1.34 18.90
N ALA A 56 1.92 -2.39 18.70
CA ALA A 56 2.36 -3.28 19.76
C ALA A 56 3.25 -2.56 20.80
N GLU A 57 4.10 -1.64 20.38
CA GLU A 57 4.98 -0.86 21.26
C GLU A 57 4.19 -0.01 22.27
N ASN A 58 3.04 0.51 21.84
CA ASN A 58 2.18 1.34 22.68
C ASN A 58 1.12 0.55 23.44
N GLU A 59 1.00 -0.76 23.19
CA GLU A 59 -0.10 -1.59 23.68
C GLU A 59 -1.48 -0.96 23.34
N GLU A 60 -1.63 -0.48 22.09
CA GLU A 60 -2.80 0.29 21.65
C GLU A 60 -3.45 -0.33 20.43
N VAL A 61 -4.78 -0.28 20.39
CA VAL A 61 -5.60 -0.59 19.21
C VAL A 61 -6.55 0.56 18.95
N THR A 62 -6.44 1.17 17.77
CA THR A 62 -7.41 2.17 17.29
C THR A 62 -8.38 1.51 16.33
N ILE A 63 -9.67 1.74 16.54
CA ILE A 63 -10.76 1.24 15.68
C ILE A 63 -11.38 2.43 14.96
N THR A 64 -11.40 2.38 13.62
CA THR A 64 -11.92 3.47 12.78
C THR A 64 -12.84 2.93 11.68
N ASN A 65 -13.72 3.80 11.17
CA ASN A 65 -14.47 3.49 9.97
C ASN A 65 -13.61 3.73 8.72
N PRO A 66 -13.81 2.96 7.64
CA PRO A 66 -13.07 3.15 6.38
C PRO A 66 -13.21 4.57 5.79
N ASP A 67 -14.35 5.23 6.05
CA ASP A 67 -14.67 6.57 5.52
C ASP A 67 -14.15 7.71 6.40
N ASP A 68 -13.52 7.43 7.53
CA ASP A 68 -12.96 8.46 8.40
C ASP A 68 -11.80 9.20 7.73
N GLU A 69 -11.76 10.53 7.87
CA GLU A 69 -10.73 11.39 7.25
C GLU A 69 -9.30 10.98 7.64
N LEU A 70 -9.10 10.40 8.83
CA LEU A 70 -7.81 9.91 9.30
C LEU A 70 -7.25 8.77 8.43
N ASN A 71 -8.12 8.02 7.76
CA ASN A 71 -7.73 6.92 6.88
C ASN A 71 -7.38 7.37 5.45
N GLN A 72 -7.69 8.61 5.07
CA GLN A 72 -7.41 9.14 3.72
C GLN A 72 -5.91 9.30 3.44
N TYR A 73 -5.09 9.41 4.49
CA TYR A 73 -3.64 9.54 4.40
C TYR A 73 -2.88 8.23 4.65
N ALA A 74 -3.58 7.19 5.10
CA ALA A 74 -2.98 5.87 5.24
C ALA A 74 -2.82 5.23 3.86
N ILE A 75 -1.67 4.58 3.60
CA ILE A 75 -1.52 3.73 2.44
C ILE A 75 -2.50 2.56 2.60
N SER A 76 -3.75 2.77 2.17
CA SER A 76 -4.74 1.71 2.14
C SER A 76 -4.34 0.72 1.04
N PRO A 77 -4.25 -0.56 1.34
CA PRO A 77 -4.00 -1.58 0.32
C PRO A 77 -5.03 -1.58 -0.79
N SER A 78 -6.29 -1.32 -0.46
CA SER A 78 -7.37 -1.14 -1.43
C SER A 78 -7.10 0.04 -2.35
N TYR A 79 -6.55 1.13 -1.81
CA TYR A 79 -6.12 2.28 -2.60
C TYR A 79 -4.97 1.91 -3.54
N LEU A 80 -3.92 1.22 -3.07
CA LEU A 80 -2.80 0.79 -3.90
C LEU A 80 -3.21 -0.10 -5.09
N LEU A 81 -4.33 -0.82 -4.96
CA LEU A 81 -4.86 -1.69 -6.02
C LEU A 81 -5.92 -1.01 -6.89
N SER A 82 -6.33 0.22 -6.58
CA SER A 82 -7.45 0.89 -7.27
C SER A 82 -7.21 2.35 -7.65
N PHE A 83 -6.26 3.06 -7.02
CA PHE A 83 -6.04 4.51 -7.20
C PHE A 83 -5.87 4.92 -8.67
N TYR A 84 -5.28 4.03 -9.47
CA TYR A 84 -5.01 4.28 -10.88
C TYR A 84 -6.25 4.23 -11.79
N LYS A 85 -7.42 3.80 -11.29
CA LYS A 85 -8.62 3.63 -12.12
C LYS A 85 -9.32 4.93 -12.48
N GLU A 86 -9.23 5.93 -11.61
CA GLU A 86 -9.92 7.21 -11.77
C GLU A 86 -9.04 8.37 -11.33
N GLY A 87 -9.27 9.56 -11.88
CA GLY A 87 -8.58 10.78 -11.48
C GLY A 87 -7.22 11.04 -12.12
N TYR A 88 -6.83 10.26 -13.12
CA TYR A 88 -5.55 10.41 -13.82
C TYR A 88 -5.68 10.33 -15.32
N ASP A 89 -4.88 11.13 -16.02
CA ASP A 89 -4.53 10.95 -17.42
C ASP A 89 -3.35 10.00 -17.55
N TYR A 90 -3.36 9.13 -18.56
CA TYR A 90 -2.38 8.07 -18.76
C TYR A 90 -1.47 8.36 -19.92
N GLN A 91 -0.17 8.17 -19.73
CA GLN A 91 0.83 8.26 -20.79
C GLN A 91 1.75 7.03 -20.72
N TRP A 92 2.07 6.46 -21.89
CA TRP A 92 3.12 5.46 -21.96
C TRP A 92 4.46 6.11 -21.61
N ASP A 93 5.22 5.44 -20.77
CA ASP A 93 6.57 5.83 -20.41
C ASP A 93 7.56 4.73 -20.83
N ILE A 94 8.77 4.74 -20.31
CA ILE A 94 9.86 3.86 -20.72
C ILE A 94 9.58 2.39 -20.40
N LYS A 95 10.20 1.51 -21.21
CA LYS A 95 10.40 0.11 -20.88
C LYS A 95 11.79 -0.07 -20.29
N GLN A 96 11.89 -0.83 -19.21
CA GLN A 96 13.15 -1.15 -18.55
C GLN A 96 13.24 -2.64 -18.24
N PHE A 97 14.45 -3.18 -18.33
CA PHE A 97 14.76 -4.51 -17.83
C PHE A 97 15.33 -4.36 -16.42
N ILE A 98 14.55 -4.79 -15.40
CA ILE A 98 14.88 -4.61 -13.98
C ILE A 98 14.71 -5.95 -13.28
N ARG A 99 15.76 -6.43 -12.57
CA ARG A 99 15.71 -7.70 -11.82
C ARG A 99 15.15 -8.86 -12.66
N GLU A 100 15.68 -9.03 -13.85
CA GLU A 100 15.28 -10.08 -14.82
C GLU A 100 13.81 -10.01 -15.30
N LYS A 101 13.16 -8.86 -15.16
CA LYS A 101 11.78 -8.61 -15.57
C LYS A 101 11.70 -7.49 -16.60
N ASN A 102 10.80 -7.65 -17.56
CA ASN A 102 10.47 -6.61 -18.55
C ASN A 102 9.40 -5.69 -17.97
N ILE A 103 9.79 -4.51 -17.49
CA ILE A 103 8.88 -3.57 -16.86
C ILE A 103 8.48 -2.47 -17.83
N GLN A 104 7.17 -2.32 -18.06
CA GLN A 104 6.61 -1.16 -18.74
C GLN A 104 6.15 -0.16 -17.69
N PHE A 105 6.68 1.06 -17.74
CA PHE A 105 6.17 2.16 -16.94
C PHE A 105 5.02 2.87 -17.65
N ILE A 106 4.04 3.28 -16.86
CA ILE A 106 2.90 4.10 -17.27
C ILE A 106 2.92 5.31 -16.35
N LYS A 107 2.97 6.50 -16.95
CA LYS A 107 2.89 7.76 -16.20
C LYS A 107 1.42 8.14 -16.01
N LEU A 108 1.04 8.41 -14.79
CA LEU A 108 -0.27 8.88 -14.38
C LEU A 108 -0.15 10.35 -13.95
N ILE A 109 -0.89 11.23 -14.59
CA ILE A 109 -0.91 12.66 -14.29
C ILE A 109 -2.25 12.96 -13.65
N PRO A 110 -2.30 13.51 -12.41
CA PRO A 110 -3.56 13.88 -11.78
C PRO A 110 -4.36 14.86 -12.65
N VAL A 111 -5.67 14.62 -12.74
CA VAL A 111 -6.62 15.56 -13.41
C VAL A 111 -6.93 16.73 -12.49
N ASP A 112 -6.95 16.50 -11.16
CA ASP A 112 -7.11 17.56 -10.18
C ASP A 112 -5.77 18.29 -9.97
N GLU A 113 -5.73 19.58 -10.30
CA GLU A 113 -4.56 20.44 -10.15
C GLU A 113 -4.28 20.82 -8.67
N ASN A 114 -5.24 20.58 -7.76
CA ASN A 114 -5.09 20.92 -6.34
C ASN A 114 -4.48 19.77 -5.51
N THR A 115 -3.87 18.81 -6.15
CA THR A 115 -3.16 17.71 -5.45
C THR A 115 -1.68 18.05 -5.21
N ASP A 116 -1.11 17.47 -4.15
CA ASP A 116 0.33 17.55 -3.88
C ASP A 116 1.17 16.63 -4.77
N ILE A 117 0.52 15.78 -5.57
CA ILE A 117 1.15 14.83 -6.47
C ILE A 117 1.39 15.49 -7.83
N GLN A 118 2.62 15.50 -8.31
CA GLN A 118 2.97 15.94 -9.65
C GLN A 118 2.64 14.88 -10.70
N TYR A 119 3.04 13.63 -10.45
CA TYR A 119 2.68 12.45 -11.24
C TYR A 119 3.09 11.17 -10.52
N LEU A 120 2.55 10.05 -11.00
CA LEU A 120 3.01 8.72 -10.59
C LEU A 120 3.58 7.96 -11.80
N LEU A 121 4.53 7.06 -11.54
CA LEU A 121 4.98 6.06 -12.51
C LEU A 121 4.61 4.68 -11.98
N VAL A 122 3.77 3.97 -12.73
CA VAL A 122 3.34 2.61 -12.40
C VAL A 122 4.08 1.63 -13.30
N GLY A 123 4.98 0.86 -12.72
CA GLY A 123 5.74 -0.19 -13.41
C GLY A 123 5.00 -1.52 -13.36
N VAL A 124 4.71 -2.09 -14.52
CA VAL A 124 4.03 -3.38 -14.67
C VAL A 124 4.97 -4.36 -15.37
N ASP A 125 5.13 -5.53 -14.80
CA ASP A 125 5.80 -6.65 -15.45
C ASP A 125 4.93 -7.13 -16.62
N ILE A 126 5.44 -6.99 -17.86
CA ILE A 126 4.64 -7.26 -19.06
C ILE A 126 4.41 -8.75 -19.31
N ASP A 127 5.19 -9.61 -18.68
CA ASP A 127 5.11 -11.06 -18.87
C ASP A 127 3.98 -11.67 -18.04
N ASN A 128 3.85 -11.29 -16.78
CA ASN A 128 2.82 -11.80 -15.87
C ASN A 128 1.68 -10.82 -15.57
N LYS A 129 1.77 -9.56 -16.02
CA LYS A 129 0.80 -8.47 -15.79
C LYS A 129 0.67 -8.06 -14.33
N HIS A 130 1.68 -8.35 -13.51
CA HIS A 130 1.68 -7.96 -12.12
C HIS A 130 2.27 -6.55 -11.94
N LEU A 131 1.74 -5.83 -10.96
CA LEU A 131 2.36 -4.61 -10.48
C LEU A 131 3.76 -4.94 -9.94
N PHE A 132 4.74 -4.15 -10.36
CA PHE A 132 6.13 -4.27 -9.92
C PHE A 132 6.54 -3.11 -9.03
N ARG A 133 6.21 -1.87 -9.43
CA ARG A 133 6.66 -0.66 -8.72
C ARG A 133 5.69 0.49 -8.91
N ILE A 134 5.54 1.28 -7.86
CA ILE A 134 4.88 2.59 -7.93
C ILE A 134 5.90 3.64 -7.48
N ILE A 135 6.07 4.71 -8.25
CA ILE A 135 6.87 5.87 -7.89
C ILE A 135 5.95 7.08 -7.92
N GLU A 136 5.82 7.75 -6.79
CA GLU A 136 5.10 9.00 -6.67
C GLU A 136 6.09 10.15 -6.61
N ILE A 137 5.85 11.19 -7.39
CA ILE A 137 6.62 12.43 -7.38
C ILE A 137 5.70 13.54 -6.86
N GLY A 138 6.05 14.09 -5.72
CA GLY A 138 5.35 15.22 -5.12
C GLY A 138 5.82 16.57 -5.65
N ASN A 139 4.95 17.58 -5.60
CA ASN A 139 5.24 18.95 -6.02
C ASN A 139 6.36 19.60 -5.17
N ASN A 140 6.56 19.14 -3.95
CA ASN A 140 7.61 19.57 -3.03
C ASN A 140 8.99 18.92 -3.33
N GLY A 141 9.06 18.03 -4.32
CA GLY A 141 10.26 17.28 -4.68
C GLY A 141 10.47 16.00 -3.88
N THR A 142 9.49 15.59 -3.08
CA THR A 142 9.49 14.28 -2.43
C THR A 142 9.24 13.19 -3.47
N GLN A 143 10.00 12.13 -3.39
CA GLN A 143 9.78 10.90 -4.16
C GLN A 143 9.51 9.76 -3.22
N THR A 144 8.39 9.10 -3.40
CA THR A 144 8.03 7.87 -2.72
C THR A 144 8.09 6.70 -3.70
N THR A 145 8.77 5.62 -3.32
CA THR A 145 8.89 4.44 -4.19
C THR A 145 8.47 3.20 -3.42
N LEU A 146 7.42 2.55 -3.88
CA LEU A 146 7.00 1.23 -3.41
C LEU A 146 7.39 0.18 -4.46
N THR A 147 8.16 -0.83 -4.06
CA THR A 147 8.57 -1.93 -4.94
C THR A 147 8.07 -3.26 -4.37
N ILE A 148 7.38 -4.05 -5.18
CA ILE A 148 6.96 -5.40 -4.80
C ILE A 148 8.17 -6.31 -4.93
N GLU A 149 8.59 -6.88 -3.81
CA GLU A 149 9.76 -7.77 -3.71
C GLU A 149 9.38 -9.22 -3.99
N LYS A 150 8.30 -9.68 -3.40
CA LYS A 150 7.76 -11.03 -3.55
C LYS A 150 6.25 -10.98 -3.60
N MET A 151 5.63 -11.78 -4.47
CA MET A 151 4.18 -11.92 -4.55
C MET A 151 3.80 -13.38 -4.60
N GLU A 152 2.81 -13.75 -3.79
CA GLU A 152 2.17 -15.06 -3.79
C GLU A 152 0.66 -14.88 -4.01
N THR A 153 0.07 -15.76 -4.80
CA THR A 153 -1.36 -15.71 -5.13
C THR A 153 -2.05 -16.99 -4.69
N ASN A 154 -3.34 -16.90 -4.37
CA ASN A 154 -4.17 -18.02 -3.90
C ASN A 154 -3.58 -18.68 -2.62
N VAL A 155 -3.08 -17.84 -1.72
CA VAL A 155 -2.54 -18.27 -0.43
C VAL A 155 -3.66 -18.83 0.44
N SER A 156 -3.44 -19.98 1.07
CA SER A 156 -4.41 -20.54 2.03
C SER A 156 -4.34 -19.79 3.34
N LEU A 157 -5.44 -19.10 3.69
CA LEU A 157 -5.52 -18.27 4.89
C LEU A 157 -6.44 -18.92 5.94
N PRO A 158 -6.12 -18.78 7.24
CA PRO A 158 -7.03 -19.15 8.33
C PRO A 158 -8.36 -18.39 8.25
N VAL A 159 -9.45 -18.99 8.73
CA VAL A 159 -10.81 -18.40 8.68
C VAL A 159 -10.88 -17.01 9.32
N ASN A 160 -10.09 -16.77 10.37
CA ASN A 160 -10.10 -15.51 11.14
C ASN A 160 -8.91 -14.59 10.80
N TYR A 161 -8.23 -14.81 9.67
CA TYR A 161 -6.98 -14.10 9.34
C TYR A 161 -7.11 -12.57 9.33
N PHE A 162 -8.26 -12.05 8.93
CA PHE A 162 -8.53 -10.61 8.86
C PHE A 162 -9.38 -10.08 10.02
N LYS A 163 -9.60 -10.89 11.08
CA LYS A 163 -10.44 -10.50 12.20
C LYS A 163 -9.61 -10.03 13.38
N PHE A 164 -10.01 -8.93 13.95
CA PHE A 164 -9.54 -8.50 15.26
C PHE A 164 -10.30 -9.25 16.35
N GLU A 165 -9.58 -9.89 17.29
CA GLU A 165 -10.17 -10.52 18.45
C GLU A 165 -9.55 -9.92 19.73
N LYS A 166 -10.35 -9.18 20.51
CA LYS A 166 -9.91 -8.50 21.74
C LYS A 166 -9.19 -9.42 22.73
N LYS A 167 -9.56 -10.71 22.75
CA LYS A 167 -8.93 -11.71 23.65
C LYS A 167 -7.44 -11.90 23.36
N ASP A 168 -6.98 -11.63 22.13
CA ASP A 168 -5.59 -11.76 21.71
C ASP A 168 -4.74 -10.56 22.16
N TYR A 169 -5.42 -9.48 22.63
CA TYR A 169 -4.83 -8.21 23.07
C TYR A 169 -5.30 -7.81 24.50
N PRO A 170 -5.11 -8.68 25.54
CA PRO A 170 -5.76 -8.50 26.84
C PRO A 170 -5.30 -7.25 27.60
N ASN A 171 -4.12 -6.71 27.29
CA ASN A 171 -3.54 -5.55 27.99
C ASN A 171 -3.57 -4.27 27.14
N PHE A 172 -4.11 -4.34 25.91
CA PHE A 172 -4.10 -3.20 25.01
C PHE A 172 -5.23 -2.21 25.35
N TYR A 173 -4.90 -0.93 25.26
CA TYR A 173 -5.87 0.14 25.30
C TYR A 173 -6.59 0.23 23.96
N ILE A 174 -7.92 0.23 23.97
CA ILE A 174 -8.75 0.27 22.76
C ILE A 174 -9.38 1.65 22.66
N ILE A 175 -9.15 2.31 21.53
CA ILE A 175 -9.71 3.61 21.16
C ILE A 175 -10.73 3.37 20.04
N GLU A 176 -11.98 3.83 20.26
CA GLU A 176 -13.09 3.74 19.31
C GLU A 176 -13.51 5.14 18.86
#